data_6c7be3a2d77064861899fef4cb5b19b4
#
_entry.id   6c7be3a2d77064861899fef4cb5b19b4
#
_cell.length_a   1.000
_cell.length_b   1.000
_cell.length_c   1.000
_cell.angle_alpha   90.00
_cell.angle_beta   90.00
_cell.angle_gamma   90.00
#
_symmetry.space_group_name_H-M   'P 1'
#
loop_
_entity.id
_entity.type
_entity.pdbx_description
1 polymer ?
#
loop_
_entity_poly.entity_id
_entity_poly.type
_entity_poly.pdbx_seq_one_letter_code
_entity_poly.pdbx_strand_id
1 'polypeptide(L)'
;MLYKYQPLLVGFLLIISLLIHNVPLSNASNPFSSFNYHDSSGNTQALKSFALSEINEDRAEHGLSPLLESNNTAAQIHANELLQTKTISHMTMNGFKPYMLYSLYNGTGYVQQNVGQISYVLSNDGHNYLKASDLCYDYKRFYCPVIDQYKAISDLEYSMMYNDEACCNNGHKNNILNKFHTHVSIGIAFNKYYFVMVQNFENHYLNSDLKILKNNEDIILEAKINDQNKFNFVINHVSFFLDEYPTKLSYEKNVDTNSYNFGDLKLMVSKPLPSDLQYIQEKHDDSYKIIEAKKWDLNNNNIDLEFQLPDTLNTKNKILTMVVYAQTLDDNPDRMQDKDNLNSEYVPITSYTFFNY
;
A
#
# COMPACT_ATOMS: atom_id res chain seq x y z
N MET A 1 9.13 81.37 23.00
CA MET A 1 9.35 80.02 23.63
C MET A 1 8.19 79.16 23.25
N LEU A 2 8.37 78.39 22.23
CA LEU A 2 7.32 77.48 21.69
C LEU A 2 7.92 76.03 21.64
N TYR A 3 7.43 75.17 22.50
CA TYR A 3 7.73 73.75 22.52
C TYR A 3 6.91 73.02 21.43
N LYS A 4 7.61 72.37 20.50
CA LYS A 4 7.00 71.49 19.56
C LYS A 4 6.95 70.07 20.17
N TYR A 5 5.76 69.55 20.34
CA TYR A 5 5.53 68.11 20.59
C TYR A 5 5.64 67.29 19.26
N GLN A 6 6.50 66.31 19.28
CA GLN A 6 6.46 65.23 18.27
C GLN A 6 5.62 64.07 18.80
N PRO A 7 4.74 63.48 18.01
CA PRO A 7 4.08 62.24 18.39
C PRO A 7 4.96 61.04 18.12
N LEU A 8 5.14 60.19 19.15
CA LEU A 8 5.71 58.86 19.04
C LEU A 8 4.76 57.97 18.20
N LEU A 9 5.23 57.54 17.06
CA LEU A 9 4.60 56.44 16.31
C LEU A 9 4.94 55.12 16.99
N VAL A 10 4.00 54.55 17.73
CA VAL A 10 4.07 53.17 18.22
C VAL A 10 3.67 52.25 17.06
N GLY A 11 4.67 51.63 16.43
CA GLY A 11 4.45 50.61 15.45
C GLY A 11 3.91 49.33 16.09
N PHE A 12 2.63 49.05 15.89
CA PHE A 12 2.06 47.74 16.18
C PHE A 12 2.58 46.75 15.14
N LEU A 13 3.54 45.90 15.52
CA LEU A 13 3.91 44.72 14.81
C LEU A 13 2.77 43.69 15.00
N LEU A 14 1.88 43.61 14.02
CA LEU A 14 0.93 42.49 13.88
C LEU A 14 1.75 41.24 13.50
N ILE A 15 2.08 40.41 14.50
CA ILE A 15 2.53 39.05 14.29
C ILE A 15 1.29 38.29 13.87
N ILE A 16 1.11 38.12 12.55
CA ILE A 16 0.18 37.15 12.01
C ILE A 16 0.81 35.77 12.24
N SER A 17 0.48 35.15 13.37
CA SER A 17 0.71 33.71 13.55
C SER A 17 -0.21 32.99 12.56
N LEU A 18 0.34 32.55 11.46
CA LEU A 18 -0.25 31.52 10.61
C LEU A 18 -0.42 30.27 11.47
N LEU A 19 -1.58 30.12 12.07
CA LEU A 19 -2.03 28.85 12.61
C LEU A 19 -2.18 27.91 11.41
N ILE A 20 -1.12 27.15 11.16
CA ILE A 20 -1.20 25.96 10.30
C ILE A 20 -2.17 25.04 11.03
N HIS A 21 -3.41 25.05 10.62
CA HIS A 21 -4.36 24.04 11.01
C HIS A 21 -3.90 22.74 10.37
N ASN A 22 -3.16 21.95 11.13
CA ASN A 22 -3.09 20.52 10.88
C ASN A 22 -4.54 20.04 10.97
N VAL A 23 -5.20 19.90 9.83
CA VAL A 23 -6.50 19.22 9.78
C VAL A 23 -6.20 17.77 10.10
N PRO A 24 -6.55 17.27 11.29
CA PRO A 24 -6.40 15.85 11.55
C PRO A 24 -7.33 15.12 10.57
N LEU A 25 -6.83 14.05 9.97
CA LEU A 25 -7.57 13.10 9.10
C LEU A 25 -8.80 12.45 9.80
N SER A 26 -9.28 13.00 10.91
CA SER A 26 -10.20 12.38 11.86
C SER A 26 -11.68 12.56 11.56
N ASN A 27 -12.10 13.16 10.44
CA ASN A 27 -13.53 13.39 10.17
C ASN A 27 -14.14 12.52 9.05
N ALA A 28 -13.39 11.61 8.44
CA ALA A 28 -14.02 10.50 7.74
C ALA A 28 -14.53 9.54 8.83
N SER A 29 -15.84 9.42 8.99
CA SER A 29 -16.44 8.38 9.83
C SER A 29 -15.83 7.05 9.38
N ASN A 30 -15.02 6.43 10.25
CA ASN A 30 -14.36 5.17 9.95
C ASN A 30 -15.44 4.15 9.58
N PRO A 31 -15.53 3.70 8.32
CA PRO A 31 -16.58 2.79 7.88
C PRO A 31 -16.53 1.43 8.60
N PHE A 32 -15.46 1.18 9.34
CA PHE A 32 -15.23 -0.05 10.11
C PHE A 32 -15.49 0.11 11.61
N SER A 33 -15.98 1.27 12.10
CA SER A 33 -16.21 1.53 13.53
C SER A 33 -17.29 0.66 14.19
N SER A 34 -18.06 -0.11 13.42
CA SER A 34 -19.13 -0.99 13.92
C SER A 34 -18.71 -2.45 14.16
N PHE A 35 -17.44 -2.79 13.88
CA PHE A 35 -16.95 -4.15 14.09
C PHE A 35 -16.56 -4.37 15.56
N ASN A 36 -17.44 -5.04 16.32
CA ASN A 36 -17.10 -5.52 17.66
C ASN A 36 -16.08 -6.66 17.54
N TYR A 37 -14.81 -6.31 17.68
CA TYR A 37 -13.70 -7.24 17.70
C TYR A 37 -13.62 -7.95 19.05
N HIS A 38 -13.83 -9.26 19.07
CA HIS A 38 -13.42 -10.12 20.19
C HIS A 38 -11.96 -10.47 19.99
N ASP A 39 -11.08 -9.66 20.58
CA ASP A 39 -9.64 -9.89 20.58
C ASP A 39 -9.27 -11.05 21.52
N SER A 40 -8.81 -12.16 20.94
CA SER A 40 -8.02 -13.17 21.63
C SER A 40 -6.52 -12.81 21.57
N SER A 41 -6.18 -11.58 21.97
CA SER A 41 -4.94 -10.86 21.65
C SER A 41 -3.63 -11.59 21.98
N GLY A 42 -3.60 -12.42 23.01
CA GLY A 42 -2.38 -13.10 23.41
C GLY A 42 -1.88 -14.18 22.45
N ASN A 43 -2.80 -14.86 21.73
CA ASN A 43 -2.45 -15.93 20.81
C ASN A 43 -2.16 -15.41 19.38
N THR A 44 -2.80 -14.33 18.98
CA THR A 44 -2.69 -13.80 17.61
C THR A 44 -1.29 -13.23 17.33
N GLN A 45 -0.64 -12.59 18.29
CA GLN A 45 0.72 -12.08 18.10
C GLN A 45 1.74 -13.23 17.92
N ALA A 46 1.62 -14.30 18.67
CA ALA A 46 2.49 -15.47 18.49
C ALA A 46 2.32 -16.11 17.10
N LEU A 47 1.08 -16.17 16.60
CA LEU A 47 0.79 -16.66 15.25
C LEU A 47 1.39 -15.74 14.17
N LYS A 48 1.30 -14.42 14.34
CA LYS A 48 1.92 -13.45 13.39
C LYS A 48 3.44 -13.58 13.36
N SER A 49 4.06 -13.71 14.55
CA SER A 49 5.51 -13.92 14.63
C SER A 49 5.94 -15.24 13.97
N PHE A 50 5.12 -16.29 14.12
CA PHE A 50 5.37 -17.56 13.45
C PHE A 50 5.23 -17.41 11.93
N ALA A 51 4.17 -16.77 11.42
CA ALA A 51 4.01 -16.51 9.99
C ALA A 51 5.17 -15.69 9.42
N LEU A 52 5.64 -14.67 10.15
CA LEU A 52 6.81 -13.89 9.75
C LEU A 52 8.08 -14.75 9.69
N SER A 53 8.22 -15.73 10.60
CA SER A 53 9.37 -16.64 10.57
C SER A 53 9.35 -17.55 9.33
N GLU A 54 8.19 -18.10 8.96
CA GLU A 54 8.01 -18.92 7.73
C GLU A 54 8.36 -18.10 6.48
N ILE A 55 7.81 -16.89 6.33
CA ILE A 55 8.14 -15.96 5.23
C ILE A 55 9.65 -15.71 5.16
N ASN A 56 10.28 -15.44 6.30
CA ASN A 56 11.71 -15.12 6.34
C ASN A 56 12.61 -16.33 6.10
N GLU A 57 12.15 -17.55 6.42
CA GLU A 57 12.83 -18.79 6.07
C GLU A 57 12.84 -18.97 4.54
N ASP A 58 11.70 -18.86 3.87
CA ASP A 58 11.61 -18.92 2.41
C ASP A 58 12.49 -17.85 1.74
N ARG A 59 12.48 -16.63 2.24
CA ARG A 59 13.33 -15.56 1.72
C ARG A 59 14.82 -15.86 1.91
N ALA A 60 15.22 -16.40 3.06
CA ALA A 60 16.61 -16.77 3.33
C ALA A 60 17.08 -17.89 2.39
N GLU A 61 16.25 -18.89 2.11
CA GLU A 61 16.56 -19.95 1.16
C GLU A 61 16.82 -19.40 -0.26
N HIS A 62 16.22 -18.25 -0.60
CA HIS A 62 16.42 -17.54 -1.87
C HIS A 62 17.47 -16.43 -1.81
N GLY A 63 18.25 -16.34 -0.70
CA GLY A 63 19.32 -15.36 -0.55
C GLY A 63 18.82 -13.90 -0.34
N LEU A 64 17.57 -13.72 0.07
CA LEU A 64 16.96 -12.42 0.30
C LEU A 64 17.07 -11.99 1.76
N SER A 65 17.06 -10.68 1.99
CA SER A 65 17.02 -10.13 3.34
C SER A 65 15.68 -10.42 4.02
N PRO A 66 15.68 -10.69 5.34
CA PRO A 66 14.45 -10.85 6.09
C PRO A 66 13.63 -9.56 6.09
N LEU A 67 12.31 -9.72 6.12
CA LEU A 67 11.37 -8.63 6.34
C LEU A 67 11.24 -8.33 7.83
N LEU A 68 11.01 -7.07 8.15
CA LEU A 68 10.64 -6.62 9.48
C LEU A 68 9.12 -6.64 9.64
N GLU A 69 8.65 -6.85 10.88
CA GLU A 69 7.22 -6.72 11.17
C GLU A 69 6.80 -5.25 11.06
N SER A 70 5.70 -5.00 10.33
CA SER A 70 5.03 -3.70 10.28
C SER A 70 3.85 -3.69 11.25
N ASN A 71 3.62 -2.54 11.87
CA ASN A 71 2.49 -2.33 12.78
C ASN A 71 1.24 -1.76 12.09
N ASN A 72 1.20 -1.69 10.76
CA ASN A 72 0.01 -1.26 10.03
C ASN A 72 -1.13 -2.25 10.26
N THR A 73 -2.32 -1.74 10.57
CA THR A 73 -3.46 -2.56 10.98
C THR A 73 -4.37 -2.99 9.82
N ALA A 74 -4.14 -2.51 8.60
CA ALA A 74 -4.99 -2.81 7.45
C ALA A 74 -5.11 -4.31 7.16
N ALA A 75 -3.99 -5.06 7.25
CA ALA A 75 -4.00 -6.52 7.06
C ALA A 75 -4.92 -7.22 8.08
N GLN A 76 -4.87 -6.82 9.36
CA GLN A 76 -5.70 -7.41 10.40
C GLN A 76 -7.18 -7.09 10.22
N ILE A 77 -7.50 -5.86 9.84
CA ILE A 77 -8.87 -5.45 9.57
C ILE A 77 -9.45 -6.25 8.42
N HIS A 78 -8.67 -6.40 7.35
CA HIS A 78 -9.10 -7.18 6.19
C HIS A 78 -9.27 -8.68 6.52
N ALA A 79 -8.35 -9.28 7.28
CA ALA A 79 -8.48 -10.67 7.73
C ALA A 79 -9.76 -10.91 8.55
N ASN A 80 -10.11 -9.99 9.45
CA ASN A 80 -11.35 -10.05 10.23
C ASN A 80 -12.60 -10.01 9.36
N GLU A 81 -12.59 -9.15 8.34
CA GLU A 81 -13.70 -9.03 7.39
C GLU A 81 -13.87 -10.30 6.54
N LEU A 82 -12.77 -10.85 6.02
CA LEU A 82 -12.77 -12.11 5.27
C LEU A 82 -13.27 -13.29 6.09
N LEU A 83 -12.91 -13.34 7.40
CA LEU A 83 -13.45 -14.36 8.29
C LEU A 83 -14.97 -14.26 8.44
N GLN A 84 -15.53 -13.05 8.46
CA GLN A 84 -16.98 -12.85 8.56
C GLN A 84 -17.71 -13.21 7.27
N THR A 85 -17.17 -12.80 6.13
CA THR A 85 -17.76 -13.06 4.80
C THR A 85 -17.56 -14.49 4.34
N LYS A 86 -16.53 -15.17 4.87
CA LYS A 86 -16.07 -16.50 4.42
C LYS A 86 -15.76 -16.54 2.92
N THR A 87 -15.43 -15.38 2.35
CA THR A 87 -15.13 -15.20 0.93
C THR A 87 -13.72 -14.62 0.82
N ILE A 88 -12.87 -15.28 0.06
CA ILE A 88 -11.53 -14.78 -0.22
C ILE A 88 -11.60 -13.67 -1.27
N SER A 89 -10.99 -12.53 -0.99
CA SER A 89 -10.92 -11.39 -1.89
C SER A 89 -9.79 -10.46 -1.47
N HIS A 90 -9.20 -9.74 -2.42
CA HIS A 90 -8.32 -8.62 -2.12
C HIS A 90 -9.09 -7.35 -1.72
N MET A 91 -10.37 -7.25 -2.10
CA MET A 91 -11.18 -6.08 -1.79
C MET A 91 -11.95 -6.27 -0.49
N THR A 92 -12.09 -5.21 0.28
CA THR A 92 -13.02 -5.16 1.41
C THR A 92 -14.47 -5.16 0.92
N MET A 93 -15.42 -5.52 1.80
CA MET A 93 -16.88 -5.48 1.48
C MET A 93 -17.36 -4.09 1.02
N ASN A 94 -16.64 -3.03 1.39
CA ASN A 94 -16.94 -1.67 0.95
C ASN A 94 -16.22 -1.30 -0.35
N GLY A 95 -15.50 -2.23 -0.98
CA GLY A 95 -14.83 -2.04 -2.25
C GLY A 95 -13.45 -1.40 -2.18
N PHE A 96 -12.86 -1.25 -0.98
CA PHE A 96 -11.49 -0.73 -0.87
C PHE A 96 -10.48 -1.78 -1.34
N LYS A 97 -9.58 -1.36 -2.21
CA LYS A 97 -8.41 -2.13 -2.61
C LYS A 97 -7.33 -2.10 -1.51
N PRO A 98 -6.36 -3.02 -1.48
CA PRO A 98 -5.35 -3.10 -0.43
C PRO A 98 -4.61 -1.79 -0.15
N TYR A 99 -4.12 -1.10 -1.19
CA TYR A 99 -3.40 0.17 -1.03
C TYR A 99 -4.28 1.32 -0.53
N MET A 100 -5.59 1.30 -0.82
CA MET A 100 -6.54 2.25 -0.27
C MET A 100 -6.74 2.01 1.21
N LEU A 101 -6.97 0.75 1.60
CA LEU A 101 -7.13 0.38 3.01
C LEU A 101 -5.85 0.66 3.80
N TYR A 102 -4.69 0.35 3.22
CA TYR A 102 -3.39 0.62 3.81
C TYR A 102 -3.18 2.11 4.10
N SER A 103 -3.44 2.99 3.13
CA SER A 103 -3.38 4.45 3.31
C SER A 103 -4.41 4.97 4.32
N LEU A 104 -5.62 4.38 4.36
CA LEU A 104 -6.66 4.76 5.33
C LEU A 104 -6.22 4.50 6.77
N TYR A 105 -5.37 3.50 6.99
CA TYR A 105 -4.76 3.17 8.28
C TYR A 105 -3.32 3.69 8.42
N ASN A 106 -3.04 4.85 7.83
CA ASN A 106 -1.78 5.58 7.93
C ASN A 106 -0.56 4.83 7.42
N GLY A 107 -0.74 3.92 6.47
CA GLY A 107 0.37 3.33 5.76
C GLY A 107 1.09 4.37 4.91
N THR A 108 2.42 4.39 5.00
CA THR A 108 3.29 5.38 4.32
C THR A 108 4.24 4.75 3.30
N GLY A 109 4.21 3.42 3.17
CA GLY A 109 4.97 2.68 2.17
C GLY A 109 4.16 2.40 0.91
N TYR A 110 4.78 1.70 -0.01
CA TYR A 110 4.06 1.00 -1.08
C TYR A 110 3.67 -0.39 -0.59
N VAL A 111 2.51 -0.90 -0.99
CA VAL A 111 2.00 -2.18 -0.47
C VAL A 111 1.55 -3.13 -1.57
N GLN A 112 1.90 -4.42 -1.42
CA GLN A 112 1.35 -5.55 -2.16
C GLN A 112 0.77 -6.57 -1.19
N GLN A 113 -0.28 -7.27 -1.57
CA GLN A 113 -1.02 -8.12 -0.65
C GLN A 113 -1.12 -9.57 -1.13
N ASN A 114 -0.87 -10.51 -0.21
CA ASN A 114 -1.28 -11.90 -0.32
C ASN A 114 -2.47 -12.16 0.61
N VAL A 115 -3.39 -13.00 0.17
CA VAL A 115 -4.57 -13.42 0.94
C VAL A 115 -4.73 -14.92 0.83
N GLY A 116 -4.86 -15.59 1.97
CA GLY A 116 -5.08 -17.03 2.03
C GLY A 116 -6.17 -17.41 3.02
N GLN A 117 -6.87 -18.49 2.73
CA GLN A 117 -7.92 -19.04 3.59
C GLN A 117 -7.81 -20.56 3.63
N ILE A 118 -7.95 -21.11 4.82
CA ILE A 118 -8.12 -22.54 5.02
C ILE A 118 -9.46 -22.82 5.69
N SER A 119 -10.13 -23.82 5.13
CA SER A 119 -11.32 -24.41 5.73
C SER A 119 -11.42 -25.88 5.34
N TYR A 120 -11.52 -26.76 6.32
CA TYR A 120 -11.59 -28.18 6.06
C TYR A 120 -13.04 -28.66 6.18
N VAL A 121 -13.60 -29.10 5.06
CA VAL A 121 -14.84 -29.88 5.04
C VAL A 121 -14.54 -31.19 4.37
N LEU A 122 -14.59 -32.30 5.13
CA LEU A 122 -14.48 -33.61 4.56
C LEU A 122 -15.88 -34.08 4.13
N SER A 123 -16.05 -34.42 2.84
CA SER A 123 -17.23 -35.16 2.42
C SER A 123 -17.19 -36.60 2.98
N ASN A 124 -18.36 -37.22 3.12
CA ASN A 124 -18.46 -38.58 3.68
C ASN A 124 -17.73 -39.64 2.84
N ASP A 125 -17.37 -39.35 1.59
CA ASP A 125 -16.58 -40.20 0.67
C ASP A 125 -15.07 -40.00 0.78
N GLY A 126 -14.62 -39.03 1.60
CA GLY A 126 -13.19 -38.77 1.86
C GLY A 126 -12.42 -38.14 0.68
N HIS A 127 -13.09 -37.82 -0.43
CA HIS A 127 -12.39 -37.44 -1.68
C HIS A 127 -12.61 -35.99 -2.13
N ASN A 128 -13.55 -35.25 -1.56
CA ASN A 128 -13.82 -33.87 -1.97
C ASN A 128 -13.75 -32.90 -0.82
N TYR A 129 -12.74 -32.02 -0.84
CA TYR A 129 -12.77 -30.78 -0.08
C TYR A 129 -13.77 -29.83 -0.74
N LEU A 130 -15.01 -29.88 -0.33
CA LEU A 130 -15.95 -28.84 -0.71
C LEU A 130 -15.47 -27.53 -0.07
N LYS A 131 -15.44 -26.42 -0.83
CA LYS A 131 -15.32 -25.08 -0.24
C LYS A 131 -16.25 -25.07 0.97
N ALA A 132 -15.71 -24.76 2.14
CA ALA A 132 -16.49 -24.69 3.37
C ALA A 132 -17.43 -23.50 3.28
N SER A 133 -18.44 -23.63 2.47
CA SER A 133 -19.67 -22.91 2.73
C SER A 133 -20.08 -23.24 4.18
N ASP A 134 -21.10 -22.61 4.69
CA ASP A 134 -21.63 -22.81 6.04
C ASP A 134 -21.96 -24.25 6.47
N LEU A 135 -21.57 -25.23 5.63
CA LEU A 135 -21.85 -26.66 5.81
C LEU A 135 -21.40 -27.22 7.18
N CYS A 136 -20.29 -26.70 7.72
CA CYS A 136 -19.83 -27.09 9.06
C CYS A 136 -20.70 -26.53 10.18
N TYR A 137 -21.44 -25.45 9.94
CA TYR A 137 -22.31 -24.81 10.90
C TYR A 137 -23.75 -25.23 10.76
N ASP A 138 -24.26 -25.30 9.53
CA ASP A 138 -25.67 -25.46 9.25
C ASP A 138 -26.07 -26.92 9.05
N TYR A 139 -25.11 -27.77 8.61
CA TYR A 139 -25.38 -29.16 8.31
C TYR A 139 -24.44 -30.08 9.07
N LYS A 140 -24.94 -30.68 10.15
CA LYS A 140 -24.24 -31.70 10.98
C LYS A 140 -23.86 -32.98 10.20
N ARG A 141 -23.92 -32.94 8.86
CA ARG A 141 -23.66 -34.09 7.97
C ARG A 141 -22.18 -34.28 7.64
N PHE A 142 -21.36 -33.23 7.88
CA PHE A 142 -19.95 -33.24 7.48
C PHE A 142 -19.07 -33.27 8.72
N TYR A 143 -18.00 -34.04 8.65
CA TYR A 143 -16.95 -33.98 9.62
C TYR A 143 -16.05 -32.79 9.29
N CYS A 144 -16.03 -31.81 10.18
CA CYS A 144 -15.19 -30.64 10.05
C CYS A 144 -14.15 -30.68 11.17
N PRO A 145 -12.88 -31.00 10.85
CA PRO A 145 -11.82 -30.98 11.85
C PRO A 145 -11.60 -29.54 12.36
N VAL A 146 -11.21 -29.43 13.63
CA VAL A 146 -10.79 -28.16 14.21
C VAL A 146 -9.49 -27.75 13.55
N ILE A 147 -9.39 -26.49 13.12
CA ILE A 147 -8.18 -25.97 12.51
C ILE A 147 -7.08 -25.78 13.55
N ASP A 148 -5.91 -26.38 13.28
CA ASP A 148 -4.66 -26.04 13.93
C ASP A 148 -4.09 -24.79 13.25
N GLN A 149 -3.95 -23.69 14.00
CA GLN A 149 -3.57 -22.39 13.47
C GLN A 149 -2.12 -22.36 12.95
N TYR A 150 -1.19 -23.04 13.63
CA TYR A 150 0.20 -23.11 13.19
C TYR A 150 0.33 -23.92 11.91
N LYS A 151 -0.33 -25.07 11.85
CA LYS A 151 -0.38 -25.86 10.62
C LYS A 151 -1.04 -25.08 9.48
N ALA A 152 -2.09 -24.31 9.76
CA ALA A 152 -2.77 -23.51 8.76
C ALA A 152 -1.85 -22.42 8.17
N ILE A 153 -0.99 -21.82 8.99
CA ILE A 153 0.02 -20.84 8.51
C ILE A 153 1.01 -21.55 7.58
N SER A 154 1.62 -22.66 8.04
CA SER A 154 2.60 -23.40 7.22
C SER A 154 1.98 -23.94 5.91
N ASP A 155 0.74 -24.46 5.96
CA ASP A 155 0.04 -24.93 4.74
C ASP A 155 -0.22 -23.79 3.75
N LEU A 156 -0.58 -22.59 4.23
CA LEU A 156 -0.79 -21.42 3.38
C LEU A 156 0.51 -20.89 2.79
N GLU A 157 1.55 -20.73 3.62
CA GLU A 157 2.86 -20.27 3.15
C GLU A 157 3.43 -21.23 2.09
N TYR A 158 3.39 -22.54 2.37
CA TYR A 158 3.78 -23.55 1.41
C TYR A 158 3.00 -23.46 0.09
N SER A 159 1.68 -23.23 0.17
CA SER A 159 0.84 -23.09 -1.02
C SER A 159 1.20 -21.84 -1.81
N MET A 160 1.44 -20.71 -1.14
CA MET A 160 1.82 -19.45 -1.74
C MET A 160 3.21 -19.49 -2.39
N MET A 161 4.13 -20.29 -1.83
CA MET A 161 5.49 -20.43 -2.37
C MET A 161 5.62 -21.48 -3.45
N TYR A 162 5.00 -22.65 -3.28
CA TYR A 162 5.33 -23.84 -4.08
C TYR A 162 4.18 -24.36 -4.93
N ASN A 163 2.94 -23.88 -4.72
CA ASN A 163 1.75 -24.29 -5.48
C ASN A 163 0.97 -23.13 -6.10
N ASP A 164 1.63 -21.97 -6.30
CA ASP A 164 0.99 -20.71 -6.62
C ASP A 164 0.69 -20.50 -8.12
N GLU A 165 1.40 -21.20 -9.02
CA GLU A 165 1.29 -20.99 -10.46
C GLU A 165 -0.12 -21.26 -10.99
N ALA A 166 -0.73 -22.36 -10.58
CA ALA A 166 -2.01 -22.81 -11.12
C ALA A 166 -3.19 -21.91 -10.72
N CYS A 167 -3.17 -21.30 -9.53
CA CYS A 167 -4.24 -20.40 -9.08
C CYS A 167 -3.98 -18.95 -9.44
N CYS A 168 -2.74 -18.52 -9.33
CA CYS A 168 -2.44 -17.12 -9.08
C CYS A 168 -1.23 -16.62 -9.88
N ASN A 169 -0.77 -17.40 -10.86
CA ASN A 169 0.32 -17.02 -11.78
C ASN A 169 1.61 -16.63 -11.03
N ASN A 170 1.90 -17.30 -9.92
CA ASN A 170 2.99 -16.99 -8.99
C ASN A 170 2.91 -15.59 -8.33
N GLY A 171 1.73 -14.99 -8.27
CA GLY A 171 1.55 -13.66 -7.69
C GLY A 171 1.92 -13.60 -6.21
N HIS A 172 1.51 -14.58 -5.41
CA HIS A 172 1.87 -14.67 -4.00
C HIS A 172 3.37 -14.90 -3.82
N LYS A 173 3.94 -15.86 -4.53
CA LYS A 173 5.38 -16.15 -4.54
C LYS A 173 6.21 -14.91 -4.91
N ASN A 174 5.79 -14.19 -5.95
CA ASN A 174 6.47 -12.99 -6.39
C ASN A 174 6.48 -11.89 -5.31
N ASN A 175 5.40 -11.77 -4.53
CA ASN A 175 5.36 -10.85 -3.41
C ASN A 175 6.30 -11.29 -2.28
N ILE A 176 6.29 -12.60 -1.90
CA ILE A 176 7.17 -13.13 -0.86
C ILE A 176 8.65 -12.93 -1.24
N LEU A 177 9.00 -13.19 -2.50
CA LEU A 177 10.38 -13.13 -3.00
C LEU A 177 10.78 -11.78 -3.59
N ASN A 178 9.94 -10.75 -3.49
CA ASN A 178 10.33 -9.43 -3.96
C ASN A 178 11.47 -8.88 -3.10
N LYS A 179 12.63 -8.65 -3.74
CA LYS A 179 13.84 -8.14 -3.08
C LYS A 179 13.68 -6.72 -2.50
N PHE A 180 12.69 -5.95 -3.01
CA PHE A 180 12.46 -4.57 -2.61
C PHE A 180 11.53 -4.43 -1.41
N HIS A 181 10.84 -5.47 -1.00
CA HIS A 181 10.07 -5.41 0.25
C HIS A 181 10.99 -5.37 1.46
N THR A 182 10.66 -4.52 2.40
CA THR A 182 11.42 -4.29 3.64
C THR A 182 10.64 -4.71 4.88
N HIS A 183 9.32 -4.65 4.83
CA HIS A 183 8.42 -4.96 5.94
C HIS A 183 7.25 -5.80 5.45
N VAL A 184 6.57 -6.42 6.40
CA VAL A 184 5.28 -7.07 6.18
C VAL A 184 4.37 -6.86 7.40
N SER A 185 3.13 -6.43 7.16
CA SER A 185 2.08 -6.49 8.18
C SER A 185 1.21 -7.72 7.94
N ILE A 186 0.97 -8.48 9.02
CA ILE A 186 0.25 -9.75 8.96
C ILE A 186 -1.07 -9.62 9.72
N GLY A 187 -2.16 -9.98 9.05
CA GLY A 187 -3.49 -10.11 9.63
C GLY A 187 -3.89 -11.57 9.74
N ILE A 188 -4.27 -12.02 10.93
CA ILE A 188 -4.76 -13.39 11.16
C ILE A 188 -6.11 -13.31 11.86
N ALA A 189 -7.09 -14.02 11.28
CA ALA A 189 -8.40 -14.18 11.87
C ALA A 189 -8.86 -15.63 11.70
N PHE A 190 -9.44 -16.20 12.74
CA PHE A 190 -9.85 -17.59 12.72
C PHE A 190 -11.00 -17.89 13.68
N ASN A 191 -11.66 -18.98 13.42
CA ASN A 191 -12.57 -19.64 14.32
C ASN A 191 -12.30 -21.16 14.30
N LYS A 192 -13.21 -21.94 14.83
CA LYS A 192 -13.03 -23.40 14.91
C LYS A 192 -12.77 -24.07 13.56
N TYR A 193 -13.34 -23.53 12.46
CA TYR A 193 -13.39 -24.16 11.14
C TYR A 193 -12.82 -23.35 9.99
N TYR A 194 -12.49 -22.08 10.25
CA TYR A 194 -11.93 -21.15 9.27
C TYR A 194 -10.69 -20.49 9.82
N PHE A 195 -9.70 -20.36 8.96
CA PHE A 195 -8.49 -19.60 9.20
C PHE A 195 -8.22 -18.70 8.00
N VAL A 196 -7.95 -17.45 8.25
CA VAL A 196 -7.62 -16.44 7.23
C VAL A 196 -6.30 -15.81 7.59
N MET A 197 -5.43 -15.67 6.61
CA MET A 197 -4.18 -14.92 6.69
C MET A 197 -4.11 -13.88 5.56
N VAL A 198 -3.78 -12.65 5.93
CA VAL A 198 -3.51 -11.53 5.01
C VAL A 198 -2.08 -11.06 5.27
N GLN A 199 -1.28 -10.97 4.24
CA GLN A 199 0.10 -10.49 4.28
C GLN A 199 0.18 -9.23 3.41
N ASN A 200 0.46 -8.08 4.00
CA ASN A 200 0.75 -6.86 3.27
C ASN A 200 2.26 -6.64 3.26
N PHE A 201 2.89 -6.88 2.13
CA PHE A 201 4.31 -6.65 1.88
C PHE A 201 4.54 -5.19 1.55
N GLU A 202 5.47 -4.55 2.26
CA GLU A 202 5.59 -3.10 2.30
C GLU A 202 7.00 -2.63 1.94
N ASN A 203 7.09 -1.53 1.18
CA ASN A 203 8.33 -0.83 0.88
C ASN A 203 8.44 0.41 1.77
N HIS A 204 9.24 0.33 2.83
CA HIS A 204 9.49 1.44 3.76
C HIS A 204 10.86 2.07 3.49
N TYR A 205 10.96 2.85 2.41
CA TYR A 205 12.19 3.54 2.03
C TYR A 205 12.26 4.97 2.54
N LEU A 206 11.14 5.51 3.01
CA LEU A 206 11.05 6.86 3.55
C LEU A 206 10.92 6.80 5.07
N ASN A 207 11.53 7.77 5.74
CA ASN A 207 11.40 7.93 7.18
C ASN A 207 9.96 8.31 7.57
N SER A 208 9.66 8.19 8.86
CA SER A 208 8.37 8.53 9.45
C SER A 208 7.96 10.01 9.31
N ASP A 209 8.90 10.87 8.89
CA ASP A 209 8.67 12.30 8.66
C ASP A 209 8.01 12.62 7.33
N LEU A 210 7.57 11.59 6.59
CA LEU A 210 6.85 11.76 5.33
C LEU A 210 5.63 12.67 5.54
N LYS A 211 5.62 13.79 4.84
CA LYS A 211 4.50 14.71 4.77
C LYS A 211 3.98 14.77 3.35
N ILE A 212 2.71 14.53 3.20
CA ILE A 212 1.99 14.71 1.95
C ILE A 212 0.88 15.72 2.23
N LEU A 213 1.05 16.93 1.71
CA LEU A 213 0.09 18.01 1.87
C LEU A 213 -0.59 18.26 0.53
N LYS A 214 -1.91 18.30 0.55
CA LYS A 214 -2.70 18.78 -0.57
C LYS A 214 -3.33 20.12 -0.19
N ASN A 215 -2.98 21.15 -0.95
CA ASN A 215 -3.53 22.50 -0.79
C ASN A 215 -4.16 22.93 -2.11
N ASN A 216 -5.49 22.85 -2.21
CA ASN A 216 -6.23 22.99 -3.46
C ASN A 216 -5.72 21.95 -4.50
N GLU A 217 -5.06 22.43 -5.56
CA GLU A 217 -4.49 21.62 -6.64
C GLU A 217 -3.00 21.30 -6.44
N ASP A 218 -2.35 21.99 -5.50
CA ASP A 218 -0.93 21.75 -5.20
C ASP A 218 -0.77 20.55 -4.27
N ILE A 219 0.19 19.70 -4.60
CA ILE A 219 0.64 18.60 -3.76
C ILE A 219 2.10 18.85 -3.42
N ILE A 220 2.40 18.82 -2.13
CA ILE A 220 3.74 18.92 -1.57
C ILE A 220 4.08 17.59 -0.92
N LEU A 221 5.20 17.01 -1.30
CA LEU A 221 5.77 15.81 -0.71
C LEU A 221 7.13 16.14 -0.11
N GLU A 222 7.20 16.11 1.22
CA GLU A 222 8.45 16.23 1.98
C GLU A 222 8.75 14.90 2.64
N ALA A 223 9.93 14.36 2.43
CA ALA A 223 10.36 13.10 3.01
C ALA A 223 11.88 13.05 3.14
N LYS A 224 12.35 12.04 3.88
CA LYS A 224 13.77 11.69 3.93
C LYS A 224 13.93 10.21 3.60
N ILE A 225 14.87 9.88 2.73
CA ILE A 225 15.24 8.51 2.42
C ILE A 225 15.89 7.89 3.66
N ASN A 226 15.48 6.68 4.01
CA ASN A 226 16.02 5.95 5.14
C ASN A 226 17.49 5.56 4.86
N ASP A 227 18.42 5.96 5.74
CA ASP A 227 19.85 5.67 5.61
C ASP A 227 20.19 4.17 5.68
N GLN A 228 19.29 3.33 6.15
CA GLN A 228 19.45 1.87 6.21
C GLN A 228 19.11 1.15 4.89
N ASN A 229 18.70 1.89 3.86
CA ASN A 229 18.37 1.31 2.57
C ASN A 229 19.60 0.67 1.93
N LYS A 230 19.40 -0.56 1.45
CA LYS A 230 20.44 -1.36 0.77
C LYS A 230 20.58 -1.05 -0.71
N PHE A 231 19.65 -0.27 -1.27
CA PHE A 231 19.60 0.01 -2.69
C PHE A 231 19.94 1.47 -2.95
N ASN A 232 20.88 1.70 -3.88
CA ASN A 232 21.08 3.00 -4.46
C ASN A 232 19.95 3.26 -5.45
N PHE A 233 19.18 4.30 -5.23
CA PHE A 233 18.13 4.70 -6.17
C PHE A 233 18.01 6.22 -6.24
N VAL A 234 17.44 6.68 -7.34
CA VAL A 234 17.06 8.08 -7.55
C VAL A 234 15.56 8.16 -7.84
N ILE A 235 14.88 9.16 -7.29
CA ILE A 235 13.49 9.40 -7.63
C ILE A 235 13.38 9.72 -9.12
N ASN A 236 12.57 8.94 -9.82
CA ASN A 236 12.43 9.06 -11.27
C ASN A 236 11.16 9.85 -11.66
N HIS A 237 10.00 9.44 -11.14
CA HIS A 237 8.72 10.09 -11.42
C HIS A 237 7.70 9.83 -10.31
N VAL A 238 6.61 10.59 -10.35
CA VAL A 238 5.42 10.36 -9.53
C VAL A 238 4.25 10.09 -10.45
N SER A 239 3.56 8.98 -10.24
CA SER A 239 2.37 8.60 -11.01
C SER A 239 1.10 8.81 -10.20
N PHE A 240 0.03 9.24 -10.88
CA PHE A 240 -1.29 9.39 -10.31
C PHE A 240 -2.29 8.49 -11.02
N PHE A 241 -2.92 7.65 -10.22
CA PHE A 241 -3.93 6.71 -10.67
C PHE A 241 -5.31 7.14 -10.15
N LEU A 242 -6.32 6.98 -10.98
CA LEU A 242 -7.69 7.36 -10.68
C LEU A 242 -8.58 6.13 -10.65
N ASP A 243 -9.15 5.86 -9.48
CA ASP A 243 -10.10 4.80 -9.24
C ASP A 243 -11.52 5.34 -9.10
N GLU A 244 -12.52 4.52 -9.39
CA GLU A 244 -13.88 4.79 -8.96
C GLU A 244 -13.95 4.77 -7.42
N TYR A 245 -14.85 5.57 -6.86
CA TYR A 245 -15.04 5.58 -5.40
C TYR A 245 -15.47 4.18 -4.92
N PRO A 246 -14.81 3.60 -3.90
CA PRO A 246 -15.12 2.25 -3.43
C PRO A 246 -16.54 2.17 -2.88
N THR A 247 -17.24 1.13 -3.27
CA THR A 247 -18.63 0.86 -2.87
C THR A 247 -18.85 -0.64 -2.72
N LYS A 248 -19.93 -1.01 -2.02
CA LYS A 248 -20.37 -2.40 -1.97
C LYS A 248 -20.62 -2.98 -3.36
N LEU A 249 -21.11 -2.18 -4.30
CA LEU A 249 -21.33 -2.63 -5.68
C LEU A 249 -20.01 -2.93 -6.40
N SER A 250 -18.94 -2.15 -6.14
CA SER A 250 -17.63 -2.44 -6.70
C SER A 250 -17.04 -3.72 -6.14
N TYR A 251 -17.26 -4.03 -4.85
CA TYR A 251 -16.94 -5.33 -4.27
C TYR A 251 -17.69 -6.46 -4.96
N GLU A 252 -19.02 -6.40 -5.05
CA GLU A 252 -19.85 -7.44 -5.65
C GLU A 252 -19.46 -7.76 -7.10
N LYS A 253 -18.96 -6.78 -7.84
CA LYS A 253 -18.48 -6.96 -9.22
C LYS A 253 -17.10 -7.62 -9.32
N ASN A 254 -16.27 -7.47 -8.30
CA ASN A 254 -14.85 -7.85 -8.37
C ASN A 254 -14.45 -8.86 -7.28
N VAL A 255 -15.39 -9.37 -6.50
CA VAL A 255 -15.10 -10.30 -5.39
C VAL A 255 -14.39 -11.58 -5.86
N ASP A 256 -14.70 -12.04 -7.06
CA ASP A 256 -14.11 -13.26 -7.65
C ASP A 256 -12.80 -12.99 -8.42
N THR A 257 -12.31 -11.75 -8.44
CA THR A 257 -11.04 -11.45 -9.10
C THR A 257 -9.86 -11.84 -8.21
N ASN A 258 -8.93 -12.60 -8.78
CA ASN A 258 -7.73 -13.08 -8.08
C ASN A 258 -6.60 -12.03 -8.04
N SER A 259 -6.84 -10.82 -8.54
CA SER A 259 -5.85 -9.75 -8.59
C SER A 259 -6.50 -8.39 -8.48
N TYR A 260 -5.71 -7.41 -8.12
CA TYR A 260 -6.09 -5.99 -8.13
C TYR A 260 -4.98 -5.17 -8.76
N ASN A 261 -5.38 -4.07 -9.42
CA ASN A 261 -4.45 -3.10 -9.99
C ASN A 261 -4.79 -1.72 -9.45
N PHE A 262 -3.86 -0.79 -9.56
CA PHE A 262 -4.20 0.63 -9.45
C PHE A 262 -5.26 0.96 -10.50
N GLY A 263 -5.98 2.06 -10.26
CA GLY A 263 -6.90 2.61 -11.24
C GLY A 263 -6.21 3.02 -12.55
N ASP A 264 -6.90 3.79 -13.36
CA ASP A 264 -6.32 4.30 -14.60
C ASP A 264 -5.18 5.28 -14.30
N LEU A 265 -4.01 5.09 -14.92
CA LEU A 265 -2.96 6.10 -14.92
C LEU A 265 -3.47 7.35 -15.66
N LYS A 266 -3.46 8.51 -14.99
CA LYS A 266 -3.94 9.77 -15.57
C LYS A 266 -2.88 10.84 -15.64
N LEU A 267 -1.88 10.78 -14.78
CA LEU A 267 -0.84 11.79 -14.73
C LEU A 267 0.50 11.17 -14.30
N MET A 268 1.55 11.60 -14.97
CA MET A 268 2.92 11.35 -14.55
C MET A 268 3.61 12.69 -14.33
N VAL A 269 4.22 12.86 -13.17
CA VAL A 269 5.00 14.06 -12.82
C VAL A 269 6.46 13.70 -12.89
N SER A 270 7.22 14.48 -13.64
CA SER A 270 8.64 14.27 -13.86
C SER A 270 9.46 15.48 -13.42
N LYS A 271 10.75 15.27 -13.30
CA LYS A 271 11.70 16.35 -12.99
C LYS A 271 11.62 17.44 -14.06
N PRO A 272 11.68 18.74 -13.71
CA PRO A 272 11.76 19.81 -14.68
C PRO A 272 12.94 19.64 -15.63
N LEU A 273 12.70 19.81 -16.91
CA LEU A 273 13.73 19.77 -17.94
C LEU A 273 14.33 21.18 -18.17
N PRO A 274 15.55 21.28 -18.70
CA PRO A 274 16.07 22.53 -19.25
C PRO A 274 15.10 23.13 -20.26
N SER A 275 15.05 24.45 -20.38
CA SER A 275 14.05 25.19 -21.16
C SER A 275 14.02 24.89 -22.66
N ASP A 276 15.06 24.27 -23.19
CA ASP A 276 15.22 23.84 -24.57
C ASP A 276 14.79 22.39 -24.84
N LEU A 277 14.39 21.64 -23.79
CA LEU A 277 13.96 20.26 -23.88
C LEU A 277 12.48 20.12 -23.48
N GLN A 278 11.86 19.07 -23.99
CA GLN A 278 10.47 18.69 -23.66
C GLN A 278 10.35 17.18 -23.53
N TYR A 279 9.47 16.72 -22.63
CA TYR A 279 9.11 15.31 -22.59
C TYR A 279 8.33 14.94 -23.86
N ILE A 280 8.77 13.88 -24.51
CA ILE A 280 8.07 13.33 -25.67
C ILE A 280 7.13 12.24 -25.18
N GLN A 281 5.85 12.49 -25.29
CA GLN A 281 4.84 11.45 -25.11
C GLN A 281 4.64 10.74 -26.45
N GLU A 282 4.64 9.41 -26.46
CA GLU A 282 4.37 8.65 -27.68
C GLU A 282 2.99 9.04 -28.23
N LYS A 283 2.90 9.29 -29.53
CA LYS A 283 1.71 9.84 -30.21
C LYS A 283 0.44 8.99 -30.11
N HIS A 284 0.52 7.79 -29.51
CA HIS A 284 -0.57 6.82 -29.46
C HIS A 284 -1.11 6.56 -28.05
N ASP A 285 -0.57 7.20 -27.02
CA ASP A 285 -1.05 7.01 -25.64
C ASP A 285 -1.53 8.34 -25.03
N ASP A 286 -2.77 8.70 -25.37
CA ASP A 286 -3.46 9.85 -24.76
C ASP A 286 -4.11 9.48 -23.41
N SER A 287 -3.85 8.27 -22.86
CA SER A 287 -4.48 7.76 -21.64
C SER A 287 -4.04 8.54 -20.39
N TYR A 288 -2.83 9.10 -20.42
CA TYR A 288 -2.27 9.91 -19.32
C TYR A 288 -1.53 11.14 -19.85
N LYS A 289 -1.24 12.09 -18.96
CA LYS A 289 -0.43 13.28 -19.26
C LYS A 289 0.90 13.24 -18.51
N ILE A 290 1.95 13.80 -19.12
CA ILE A 290 3.22 14.08 -18.45
C ILE A 290 3.27 15.56 -18.14
N ILE A 291 3.57 15.93 -16.90
CA ILE A 291 3.81 17.30 -16.46
C ILE A 291 5.15 17.42 -15.75
N GLU A 292 5.69 18.61 -15.69
CA GLU A 292 6.87 18.91 -14.91
C GLU A 292 6.47 19.36 -13.50
N ALA A 293 7.26 18.94 -12.49
CA ALA A 293 7.11 19.42 -11.14
C ALA A 293 7.45 20.91 -11.04
N LYS A 294 6.82 21.65 -10.15
CA LYS A 294 7.21 23.03 -9.78
C LYS A 294 8.53 23.06 -9.00
N LYS A 295 8.72 22.04 -8.16
CA LYS A 295 9.93 21.83 -7.35
C LYS A 295 10.31 20.36 -7.39
N TRP A 296 11.60 20.10 -7.59
CA TRP A 296 12.17 18.76 -7.58
C TRP A 296 13.55 18.84 -6.92
N ASP A 297 13.58 18.83 -5.60
CA ASP A 297 14.80 18.94 -4.83
C ASP A 297 15.11 17.62 -4.12
N LEU A 298 16.26 17.05 -4.46
CA LEU A 298 16.75 15.76 -3.95
C LEU A 298 18.15 15.97 -3.41
N ASN A 299 18.25 16.49 -2.18
CA ASN A 299 19.53 16.83 -1.56
C ASN A 299 19.75 16.07 -0.25
N ASN A 300 20.89 15.43 -0.09
CA ASN A 300 21.31 14.78 1.17
C ASN A 300 20.23 13.83 1.73
N ASN A 301 19.71 12.93 0.90
CA ASN A 301 18.60 12.02 1.21
C ASN A 301 17.26 12.71 1.52
N ASN A 302 17.14 14.04 1.41
CA ASN A 302 15.86 14.71 1.50
C ASN A 302 15.17 14.72 0.14
N ILE A 303 13.86 14.54 0.19
CA ILE A 303 12.95 14.63 -0.95
C ILE A 303 12.03 15.81 -0.67
N ASP A 304 12.01 16.79 -1.57
CA ASP A 304 11.11 17.94 -1.50
C ASP A 304 10.56 18.21 -2.90
N LEU A 305 9.37 17.72 -3.13
CA LEU A 305 8.69 17.80 -4.40
C LEU A 305 7.43 18.66 -4.26
N GLU A 306 7.19 19.53 -5.25
CA GLU A 306 5.95 20.29 -5.37
C GLU A 306 5.45 20.20 -6.80
N PHE A 307 4.19 19.90 -6.97
CA PHE A 307 3.55 19.84 -8.28
C PHE A 307 2.07 20.20 -8.19
N GLN A 308 1.55 20.70 -9.29
CA GLN A 308 0.16 21.11 -9.41
C GLN A 308 -0.61 20.11 -10.26
N LEU A 309 -1.71 19.61 -9.69
CA LEU A 309 -2.65 18.79 -10.46
C LEU A 309 -3.36 19.68 -11.49
N PRO A 310 -3.47 19.24 -12.76
CA PRO A 310 -4.17 20.02 -13.78
C PRO A 310 -5.69 20.04 -13.52
N ASP A 311 -6.34 21.19 -13.75
CA ASP A 311 -7.80 21.38 -13.63
C ASP A 311 -8.59 20.36 -14.48
N THR A 312 -7.96 19.84 -15.52
CA THR A 312 -8.56 18.83 -16.40
C THR A 312 -8.64 17.46 -15.77
N LEU A 313 -7.98 17.23 -14.63
CA LEU A 313 -8.05 15.98 -13.89
C LEU A 313 -9.37 15.92 -13.11
N ASN A 314 -10.37 15.25 -13.70
CA ASN A 314 -11.66 15.11 -13.05
C ASN A 314 -11.61 14.05 -11.93
N THR A 315 -11.52 14.52 -10.69
CA THR A 315 -11.45 13.69 -9.48
C THR A 315 -12.80 13.58 -8.76
N LYS A 316 -13.86 14.19 -9.29
CA LYS A 316 -15.18 14.18 -8.65
C LYS A 316 -15.73 12.76 -8.51
N ASN A 317 -16.05 12.36 -7.29
CA ASN A 317 -16.53 11.01 -6.93
C ASN A 317 -15.53 9.88 -7.29
N LYS A 318 -14.24 10.19 -7.30
CA LYS A 318 -13.18 9.24 -7.58
C LYS A 318 -12.13 9.25 -6.47
N ILE A 319 -11.31 8.24 -6.46
CA ILE A 319 -10.16 8.12 -5.55
C ILE A 319 -8.89 8.37 -6.37
N LEU A 320 -8.06 9.27 -5.87
CA LEU A 320 -6.74 9.54 -6.46
C LEU A 320 -5.67 8.85 -5.62
N THR A 321 -4.84 8.03 -6.27
CA THR A 321 -3.67 7.40 -5.64
C THR A 321 -2.39 7.89 -6.28
N MET A 322 -1.51 8.44 -5.46
CA MET A 322 -0.15 8.84 -5.83
C MET A 322 0.81 7.69 -5.56
N VAL A 323 1.72 7.42 -6.48
CA VAL A 323 2.81 6.46 -6.31
C VAL A 323 4.12 7.12 -6.73
N VAL A 324 5.11 7.10 -5.85
CA VAL A 324 6.45 7.61 -6.13
C VAL A 324 7.35 6.46 -6.57
N TYR A 325 7.93 6.59 -7.75
CA TYR A 325 8.83 5.60 -8.31
C TYR A 325 10.28 6.07 -8.25
N ALA A 326 11.13 5.18 -7.80
CA ALA A 326 12.58 5.33 -7.89
C ALA A 326 13.14 4.40 -8.96
N GLN A 327 14.24 4.80 -9.55
CA GLN A 327 15.03 4.00 -10.46
C GLN A 327 16.25 3.49 -9.70
N THR A 328 16.49 2.17 -9.73
CA THR A 328 17.70 1.61 -9.13
C THR A 328 18.91 1.99 -9.97
N LEU A 329 20.01 2.37 -9.29
CA LEU A 329 21.29 2.61 -9.92
C LEU A 329 22.10 1.30 -9.87
N ASP A 330 22.60 0.87 -11.02
CA ASP A 330 23.51 -0.30 -11.06
C ASP A 330 24.87 0.14 -10.46
N ASP A 331 25.32 -0.56 -9.42
CA ASP A 331 26.61 -0.24 -8.73
C ASP A 331 27.85 -0.64 -9.57
N ASN A 332 27.63 -1.21 -10.76
CA ASN A 332 28.75 -1.64 -11.61
C ASN A 332 29.12 -0.55 -12.64
N PRO A 333 30.20 0.21 -12.41
CA PRO A 333 30.66 1.28 -13.31
C PRO A 333 31.00 0.78 -14.72
N ASP A 334 31.35 -0.49 -14.89
CA ASP A 334 31.71 -1.07 -16.19
C ASP A 334 30.48 -1.29 -17.10
N ARG A 335 29.27 -1.37 -16.50
CA ARG A 335 28.00 -1.48 -17.25
C ARG A 335 27.41 -0.14 -17.67
N MET A 336 27.88 0.98 -17.12
CA MET A 336 27.42 2.31 -17.51
C MET A 336 27.80 2.71 -18.95
N GLN A 337 28.69 1.95 -19.62
CA GLN A 337 29.08 2.22 -21.00
C GLN A 337 28.16 1.58 -22.04
N ASP A 338 27.33 0.63 -21.64
CA ASP A 338 26.40 -0.05 -22.54
C ASP A 338 25.01 0.61 -22.44
N LYS A 339 24.80 1.68 -23.20
CA LYS A 339 23.56 2.49 -23.20
C LYS A 339 22.29 1.69 -23.54
N ASP A 340 22.45 0.50 -24.10
CA ASP A 340 21.32 -0.35 -24.55
C ASP A 340 20.93 -1.44 -23.54
N ASN A 341 21.68 -1.59 -22.42
CA ASN A 341 21.44 -2.61 -21.39
C ASN A 341 21.32 -2.00 -19.98
N LEU A 342 20.65 -0.86 -19.85
CA LEU A 342 20.24 -0.35 -18.55
C LEU A 342 19.18 -1.28 -17.96
N ASN A 343 19.59 -2.31 -17.22
CA ASN A 343 18.73 -3.09 -16.32
C ASN A 343 18.28 -2.23 -15.10
N SER A 344 17.90 -1.00 -15.38
CA SER A 344 17.34 -0.13 -14.37
C SER A 344 15.90 -0.55 -14.11
N GLU A 345 15.61 -0.91 -12.89
CA GLU A 345 14.29 -1.32 -12.45
C GLU A 345 13.60 -0.14 -11.76
N TYR A 346 12.35 0.12 -12.16
CA TYR A 346 11.54 1.12 -11.48
C TYR A 346 10.85 0.49 -10.28
N VAL A 347 11.11 1.02 -9.11
CA VAL A 347 10.63 0.51 -7.82
C VAL A 347 9.68 1.52 -7.21
N PRO A 348 8.42 1.16 -6.90
CA PRO A 348 7.56 2.03 -6.13
C PRO A 348 8.04 2.07 -4.67
N ILE A 349 8.36 3.26 -4.18
CA ILE A 349 8.93 3.44 -2.83
C ILE A 349 7.91 3.91 -1.80
N THR A 350 6.85 4.55 -2.25
CA THR A 350 5.71 4.95 -1.43
C THR A 350 4.47 5.10 -2.29
N SER A 351 3.31 4.91 -1.67
CA SER A 351 2.01 5.22 -2.26
C SER A 351 1.11 5.90 -1.23
N TYR A 352 0.25 6.79 -1.69
CA TYR A 352 -0.71 7.47 -0.84
C TYR A 352 -2.03 7.68 -1.57
N THR A 353 -3.12 7.32 -0.90
CA THR A 353 -4.47 7.45 -1.44
C THR A 353 -5.19 8.63 -0.78
N PHE A 354 -5.69 9.55 -1.60
CA PHE A 354 -6.47 10.70 -1.15
C PHE A 354 -7.95 10.38 -1.19
N PHE A 355 -8.63 10.42 -0.05
CA PHE A 355 -10.04 10.05 0.09
C PHE A 355 -11.01 11.23 0.03
N ASN A 356 -10.53 12.45 0.21
CA ASN A 356 -11.36 13.66 0.24
C ASN A 356 -11.03 14.55 -0.95
N TYR A 357 -11.88 14.48 -1.96
CA TYR A 357 -11.90 15.43 -3.07
C TYR A 357 -13.23 16.14 -3.16
#